data_e6bb7cfe34a44cc76dec81abbc489775
#
_entry.id   e6bb7cfe34a44cc76dec81abbc489775
#
_cell.length_a   1.000
_cell.length_b   1.000
_cell.length_c   1.000
_cell.angle_alpha   90.00
_cell.angle_beta   90.00
_cell.angle_gamma   90.00
#
_symmetry.space_group_name_H-M   'P 1'
#
loop_
_entity.id
_entity.type
_entity.pdbx_description
1 polymer ?
#
loop_
_entity_poly.entity_id
_entity_poly.type
_entity_poly.pdbx_seq_one_letter_code
_entity_poly.pdbx_strand_id
1 'polypeptide(L)'
;MTLFILRHGESVWNKMNKFTGLTDVELTTEGKKEANCAGLLLKNKKIDVIFTSGLKRTNETAHIIKDQFNNANEITQLSSANLNERDYGDLTGKNKDEIKKEYGENMLKIWRRSYNTPPPNGENLDDVRKRVGDFYDKNILKQLKENRNVLVVAHGNSLRALLVHLNLFNETAIETFEISTCVPLEINVNECLFKYVNKYRLIGSQIFDSRGIPTIEVSCLDVITNKFVGKGSSPSGASCGSTEVLELRDKNPNYYFGKSVETCISNLKMVNECIMLNDKTITDLKYLDAKLVELDNTEMKTLLGGNTTTAISFCIANVASKKLGIEMFEYISQVYNLKDGIDDKLPTPLVNIINGGKHSVTGELKIQEFMIFPNECYSVKKKMQI
;
A
#
# COMPACT_ATOMS: atom_id res chain seq x y z
N MET A 1 26.43 1.56 -0.08
CA MET A 1 25.96 0.16 -0.07
C MET A 1 24.58 0.10 0.57
N THR A 2 23.68 -0.68 0.03
CA THR A 2 22.29 -0.74 0.49
C THR A 2 21.87 -2.19 0.69
N LEU A 3 21.23 -2.46 1.83
CA LEU A 3 20.58 -3.72 2.12
C LEU A 3 19.08 -3.53 1.91
N PHE A 4 18.49 -4.33 1.03
CA PHE A 4 17.04 -4.45 0.91
C PHE A 4 16.61 -5.75 1.59
N ILE A 5 15.54 -5.69 2.36
CA ILE A 5 14.90 -6.88 2.91
C ILE A 5 13.44 -6.93 2.46
N LEU A 6 12.94 -8.13 2.20
CA LEU A 6 11.60 -8.33 1.66
C LEU A 6 11.03 -9.65 2.15
N ARG A 7 9.82 -9.62 2.67
CA ARG A 7 9.07 -10.83 2.99
C ARG A 7 8.48 -11.42 1.71
N HIS A 8 8.56 -12.76 1.56
CA HIS A 8 7.95 -13.48 0.43
C HIS A 8 6.47 -13.12 0.22
N GLY A 9 5.96 -13.30 -1.00
CA GLY A 9 4.55 -13.12 -1.36
C GLY A 9 3.60 -14.05 -0.58
N GLU A 10 2.30 -13.78 -0.64
CA GLU A 10 1.30 -14.60 0.02
C GLU A 10 1.45 -16.08 -0.36
N SER A 11 1.58 -16.96 0.63
CA SER A 11 1.61 -18.41 0.44
C SER A 11 0.23 -19.03 0.67
N VAL A 12 0.03 -20.27 0.19
CA VAL A 12 -1.22 -21.00 0.37
C VAL A 12 -1.64 -21.07 1.84
N TRP A 13 -0.69 -21.28 2.76
CA TRP A 13 -0.99 -21.35 4.19
C TRP A 13 -1.17 -19.96 4.84
N ASN A 14 -0.60 -18.90 4.27
CA ASN A 14 -0.97 -17.54 4.70
C ASN A 14 -2.44 -17.27 4.40
N LYS A 15 -2.90 -17.61 3.20
CA LYS A 15 -4.31 -17.47 2.79
C LYS A 15 -5.26 -18.31 3.65
N MET A 16 -4.84 -19.50 4.07
CA MET A 16 -5.59 -20.38 4.96
C MET A 16 -5.50 -19.99 6.45
N ASN A 17 -4.83 -18.90 6.80
CA ASN A 17 -4.59 -18.46 8.17
C ASN A 17 -3.93 -19.53 9.06
N LYS A 18 -2.99 -20.33 8.49
CA LYS A 18 -2.27 -21.38 9.21
C LYS A 18 -0.87 -20.95 9.64
N PHE A 19 -0.34 -21.61 10.67
CA PHE A 19 1.07 -21.52 11.01
C PHE A 19 1.89 -22.31 10.01
N THR A 20 2.79 -21.64 9.30
CA THR A 20 3.56 -22.26 8.20
C THR A 20 4.89 -22.85 8.68
N GLY A 21 5.65 -22.09 9.46
CA GLY A 21 6.96 -22.53 9.92
C GLY A 21 7.87 -23.00 8.79
N LEU A 22 8.50 -24.13 9.00
CA LEU A 22 9.44 -24.76 8.07
C LEU A 22 8.75 -25.54 6.93
N THR A 23 7.43 -25.71 6.97
CA THR A 23 6.70 -26.41 5.90
C THR A 23 6.88 -25.69 4.57
N ASP A 24 7.24 -26.45 3.55
CA ASP A 24 7.54 -25.91 2.22
C ASP A 24 6.27 -25.82 1.36
N VAL A 25 5.63 -24.67 1.43
CA VAL A 25 4.39 -24.34 0.70
C VAL A 25 4.66 -23.35 -0.43
N GLU A 26 3.81 -23.41 -1.46
CA GLU A 26 3.90 -22.57 -2.65
C GLU A 26 3.26 -21.19 -2.42
N LEU A 27 3.57 -20.24 -3.30
CA LEU A 27 2.87 -18.96 -3.41
C LEU A 27 1.47 -19.16 -3.97
N THR A 28 0.54 -18.31 -3.54
CA THR A 28 -0.73 -18.16 -4.24
C THR A 28 -0.55 -17.36 -5.53
N THR A 29 -1.56 -17.39 -6.41
CA THR A 29 -1.58 -16.50 -7.59
C THR A 29 -1.43 -15.04 -7.19
N GLU A 30 -2.02 -14.65 -6.05
CA GLU A 30 -1.89 -13.30 -5.52
C GLU A 30 -0.47 -13.02 -5.03
N GLY A 31 0.15 -13.96 -4.30
CA GLY A 31 1.54 -13.83 -3.87
C GLY A 31 2.53 -13.68 -5.04
N LYS A 32 2.26 -14.31 -6.18
CA LYS A 32 3.05 -14.12 -7.41
C LYS A 32 2.88 -12.70 -7.98
N LYS A 33 1.67 -12.14 -7.94
CA LYS A 33 1.43 -10.75 -8.33
C LYS A 33 2.12 -9.78 -7.37
N GLU A 34 2.04 -10.02 -6.07
CA GLU A 34 2.76 -9.24 -5.05
C GLU A 34 4.27 -9.22 -5.35
N ALA A 35 4.86 -10.38 -5.67
CA ALA A 35 6.27 -10.50 -6.02
C ALA A 35 6.62 -9.71 -7.30
N ASN A 36 5.77 -9.79 -8.33
CA ASN A 36 5.94 -9.00 -9.56
C ASN A 36 5.93 -7.49 -9.27
N CYS A 37 4.97 -7.03 -8.46
CA CYS A 37 4.89 -5.62 -8.04
C CYS A 37 6.14 -5.19 -7.26
N ALA A 38 6.64 -6.02 -6.35
CA ALA A 38 7.87 -5.74 -5.62
C ALA A 38 9.08 -5.62 -6.57
N GLY A 39 9.15 -6.47 -7.60
CA GLY A 39 10.17 -6.38 -8.64
C GLY A 39 10.10 -5.05 -9.40
N LEU A 40 8.89 -4.60 -9.77
CA LEU A 40 8.69 -3.30 -10.41
C LEU A 40 9.11 -2.13 -9.50
N LEU A 41 8.82 -2.17 -8.19
CA LEU A 41 9.28 -1.17 -7.23
C LEU A 41 10.80 -1.12 -7.10
N LEU A 42 11.46 -2.28 -7.24
CA LEU A 42 12.91 -2.41 -7.13
C LEU A 42 13.63 -2.24 -8.48
N LYS A 43 12.94 -2.24 -9.61
CA LYS A 43 13.50 -2.27 -10.97
C LYS A 43 14.61 -1.23 -11.22
N ASN A 44 14.48 -0.05 -10.65
CA ASN A 44 15.44 1.05 -10.79
C ASN A 44 16.49 1.08 -9.66
N LYS A 45 16.48 0.09 -8.77
CA LYS A 45 17.51 -0.07 -7.73
C LYS A 45 18.60 -1.00 -8.26
N LYS A 46 19.84 -0.66 -7.97
CA LYS A 46 20.94 -1.59 -8.25
C LYS A 46 20.91 -2.70 -7.21
N ILE A 47 20.73 -3.94 -7.64
CA ILE A 47 20.85 -5.17 -6.83
C ILE A 47 21.92 -6.04 -7.47
N ASP A 48 22.90 -6.43 -6.67
CA ASP A 48 24.03 -7.26 -7.15
C ASP A 48 23.90 -8.72 -6.70
N VAL A 49 23.28 -8.94 -5.50
CA VAL A 49 23.12 -10.28 -4.90
C VAL A 49 21.76 -10.41 -4.25
N ILE A 50 21.11 -11.55 -4.42
CA ILE A 50 19.87 -11.92 -3.74
C ILE A 50 20.15 -13.12 -2.84
N PHE A 51 19.84 -13.00 -1.55
CA PHE A 51 19.80 -14.12 -0.61
C PHE A 51 18.36 -14.53 -0.34
N THR A 52 18.11 -15.83 -0.35
CA THR A 52 16.80 -16.40 -0.03
C THR A 52 16.90 -17.41 1.10
N SER A 53 15.78 -17.78 1.72
CA SER A 53 15.73 -18.99 2.53
C SER A 53 15.78 -20.25 1.65
N GLY A 54 15.89 -21.42 2.28
CA GLY A 54 15.81 -22.72 1.58
C GLY A 54 14.40 -23.06 1.06
N LEU A 55 13.36 -22.28 1.38
CA LEU A 55 11.96 -22.63 1.13
C LEU A 55 11.47 -22.07 -0.21
N LYS A 56 10.62 -22.84 -0.91
CA LYS A 56 10.10 -22.54 -2.26
C LYS A 56 9.53 -21.12 -2.37
N ARG A 57 8.67 -20.72 -1.42
CA ARG A 57 7.99 -19.42 -1.46
C ARG A 57 8.93 -18.21 -1.52
N THR A 58 10.13 -18.29 -0.89
CA THR A 58 11.13 -17.22 -0.97
C THR A 58 11.91 -17.28 -2.27
N ASN A 59 12.24 -18.47 -2.73
CA ASN A 59 12.95 -18.67 -3.99
C ASN A 59 12.10 -18.26 -5.18
N GLU A 60 10.82 -18.63 -5.19
CA GLU A 60 9.86 -18.23 -6.23
C GLU A 60 9.63 -16.72 -6.22
N THR A 61 9.46 -16.11 -5.04
CA THR A 61 9.36 -14.64 -4.90
C THR A 61 10.60 -13.95 -5.47
N ALA A 62 11.80 -14.41 -5.10
CA ALA A 62 13.06 -13.85 -5.58
C ALA A 62 13.23 -13.99 -7.09
N HIS A 63 12.83 -15.12 -7.66
CA HIS A 63 12.89 -15.36 -9.11
C HIS A 63 11.98 -14.37 -9.86
N ILE A 64 10.73 -14.24 -9.45
CA ILE A 64 9.78 -13.29 -10.06
C ILE A 64 10.29 -11.85 -9.97
N ILE A 65 10.87 -11.46 -8.82
CA ILE A 65 11.47 -10.12 -8.63
C ILE A 65 12.66 -9.94 -9.58
N LYS A 66 13.55 -10.93 -9.64
CA LYS A 66 14.76 -10.91 -10.47
C LYS A 66 14.44 -10.71 -11.94
N ASP A 67 13.38 -11.33 -12.45
CA ASP A 67 12.94 -11.23 -13.84
C ASP A 67 12.50 -9.80 -14.24
N GLN A 68 12.26 -8.90 -13.29
CA GLN A 68 11.92 -7.51 -13.56
C GLN A 68 13.16 -6.62 -13.80
N PHE A 69 14.37 -7.11 -13.52
CA PHE A 69 15.61 -6.36 -13.71
C PHE A 69 16.18 -6.54 -15.12
N ASN A 70 16.65 -5.46 -15.74
CA ASN A 70 17.28 -5.52 -17.05
C ASN A 70 18.59 -6.36 -17.06
N ASN A 71 19.24 -6.45 -15.90
CA ASN A 71 20.49 -7.20 -15.69
C ASN A 71 20.27 -8.48 -14.87
N ALA A 72 19.10 -9.11 -14.99
CA ALA A 72 18.75 -10.30 -14.23
C ALA A 72 19.84 -11.41 -14.25
N ASN A 73 20.50 -11.62 -15.40
CA ASN A 73 21.53 -12.62 -15.56
C ASN A 73 22.82 -12.34 -14.76
N GLU A 74 23.07 -11.08 -14.40
CA GLU A 74 24.23 -10.65 -13.60
C GLU A 74 23.99 -10.77 -12.10
N ILE A 75 22.73 -10.85 -11.67
CA ILE A 75 22.37 -10.94 -10.26
C ILE A 75 22.59 -12.36 -9.76
N THR A 76 23.50 -12.54 -8.81
CA THR A 76 23.72 -13.81 -8.13
C THR A 76 22.59 -14.09 -7.13
N GLN A 77 21.95 -15.24 -7.21
CA GLN A 77 20.97 -15.70 -6.21
C GLN A 77 21.51 -16.89 -5.43
N LEU A 78 21.48 -16.79 -4.10
CA LEU A 78 21.99 -17.80 -3.17
C LEU A 78 20.92 -18.10 -2.11
N SER A 79 20.75 -19.37 -1.76
CA SER A 79 19.80 -19.79 -0.73
C SER A 79 20.49 -20.36 0.51
N SER A 80 19.88 -20.15 1.70
CA SER A 80 20.39 -20.69 2.95
C SER A 80 19.25 -21.03 3.91
N ALA A 81 19.34 -22.22 4.54
CA ALA A 81 18.41 -22.63 5.58
C ALA A 81 18.45 -21.70 6.82
N ASN A 82 19.56 -20.99 7.05
CA ASN A 82 19.67 -20.01 8.14
C ASN A 82 18.69 -18.85 8.01
N LEU A 83 18.17 -18.58 6.80
CA LEU A 83 17.14 -17.58 6.55
C LEU A 83 15.70 -18.14 6.58
N ASN A 84 15.51 -19.43 6.88
CA ASN A 84 14.20 -20.05 6.97
C ASN A 84 13.31 -19.35 8.02
N GLU A 85 12.00 -19.53 7.87
CA GLU A 85 11.02 -19.04 8.85
C GLU A 85 11.26 -19.70 10.21
N ARG A 86 10.76 -19.10 11.25
CA ARG A 86 10.75 -19.62 12.60
C ARG A 86 9.97 -20.94 12.63
N ASP A 87 10.53 -21.94 13.30
CA ASP A 87 9.81 -23.17 13.56
C ASP A 87 8.69 -22.90 14.58
N TYR A 88 7.48 -23.31 14.23
CA TYR A 88 6.33 -23.21 15.12
C TYR A 88 6.04 -24.50 15.90
N GLY A 89 6.89 -25.52 15.75
CA GLY A 89 6.75 -26.79 16.47
C GLY A 89 5.35 -27.39 16.29
N ASP A 90 4.68 -27.70 17.41
CA ASP A 90 3.35 -28.35 17.43
C ASP A 90 2.22 -27.48 16.86
N LEU A 91 2.44 -26.20 16.64
CA LEU A 91 1.47 -25.31 16.00
C LEU A 91 1.52 -25.34 14.48
N THR A 92 2.56 -25.94 13.88
CA THR A 92 2.72 -26.00 12.42
C THR A 92 1.53 -26.70 11.77
N GLY A 93 0.92 -26.07 10.76
CA GLY A 93 -0.27 -26.56 10.06
C GLY A 93 -1.60 -26.23 10.72
N LYS A 94 -1.61 -25.83 12.01
CA LYS A 94 -2.85 -25.47 12.71
C LYS A 94 -3.38 -24.11 12.26
N ASN A 95 -4.71 -23.96 12.28
CA ASN A 95 -5.35 -22.68 11.98
C ASN A 95 -5.23 -21.74 13.18
N LYS A 96 -4.90 -20.46 12.94
CA LYS A 96 -4.68 -19.49 14.03
C LYS A 96 -5.96 -19.14 14.78
N ASP A 97 -7.13 -19.18 14.13
CA ASP A 97 -8.40 -18.90 14.79
C ASP A 97 -8.84 -20.07 15.69
N GLU A 98 -8.49 -21.31 15.31
CA GLU A 98 -8.70 -22.48 16.15
C GLU A 98 -7.82 -22.42 17.40
N ILE A 99 -6.54 -22.09 17.25
CA ILE A 99 -5.62 -21.88 18.38
C ILE A 99 -6.08 -20.72 19.28
N LYS A 100 -6.61 -19.64 18.68
CA LYS A 100 -7.20 -18.54 19.45
C LYS A 100 -8.39 -18.99 20.30
N LYS A 101 -9.25 -19.85 19.76
CA LYS A 101 -10.40 -20.41 20.49
C LYS A 101 -9.98 -21.35 21.60
N GLU A 102 -8.94 -22.15 21.37
CA GLU A 102 -8.48 -23.18 22.31
C GLU A 102 -7.64 -22.59 23.45
N TYR A 103 -6.70 -21.68 23.17
CA TYR A 103 -5.71 -21.17 24.13
C TYR A 103 -5.87 -19.68 24.48
N GLY A 104 -6.80 -18.99 23.84
CA GLY A 104 -7.04 -17.57 24.03
C GLY A 104 -6.12 -16.66 23.18
N GLU A 105 -6.54 -15.40 23.05
CA GLU A 105 -5.85 -14.40 22.23
C GLU A 105 -4.44 -14.06 22.74
N ASN A 106 -4.27 -14.01 24.07
CA ASN A 106 -2.99 -13.71 24.68
C ASN A 106 -1.93 -14.77 24.37
N MET A 107 -2.28 -16.06 24.49
CA MET A 107 -1.34 -17.15 24.18
C MET A 107 -1.00 -17.18 22.69
N LEU A 108 -2.00 -16.99 21.81
CA LEU A 108 -1.76 -16.87 20.39
C LEU A 108 -0.78 -15.72 20.08
N LYS A 109 -0.96 -14.55 20.72
CA LYS A 109 -0.07 -13.41 20.57
C LYS A 109 1.35 -13.72 21.05
N ILE A 110 1.50 -14.35 22.21
CA ILE A 110 2.80 -14.77 22.76
C ILE A 110 3.50 -15.70 21.77
N TRP A 111 2.88 -16.79 21.34
CA TRP A 111 3.50 -17.76 20.42
C TRP A 111 3.81 -17.19 19.05
N ARG A 112 3.07 -16.15 18.61
CA ARG A 112 3.32 -15.49 17.32
C ARG A 112 4.40 -14.42 17.40
N ARG A 113 4.58 -13.76 18.55
CA ARG A 113 5.27 -12.47 18.61
C ARG A 113 6.36 -12.38 19.66
N SER A 114 6.26 -13.14 20.74
CA SER A 114 7.24 -13.00 21.84
C SER A 114 8.67 -13.25 21.35
N TYR A 115 9.56 -12.42 21.86
CA TYR A 115 10.98 -12.52 21.59
C TYR A 115 11.59 -13.76 22.27
N ASN A 116 11.22 -14.02 23.55
CA ASN A 116 11.82 -15.05 24.38
C ASN A 116 10.99 -16.33 24.55
N THR A 117 9.66 -16.26 24.31
CA THR A 117 8.78 -17.40 24.55
C THR A 117 8.51 -18.17 23.27
N PRO A 118 9.01 -19.43 23.13
CA PRO A 118 8.73 -20.26 21.98
C PRO A 118 7.31 -20.84 22.00
N PRO A 119 6.74 -21.21 20.86
CA PRO A 119 5.63 -22.17 20.83
C PRO A 119 6.11 -23.56 21.28
N PRO A 120 5.21 -24.48 21.70
CA PRO A 120 5.58 -25.83 22.09
C PRO A 120 6.44 -26.52 21.00
N ASN A 121 7.61 -27.01 21.40
CA ASN A 121 8.59 -27.66 20.53
C ASN A 121 9.07 -26.81 19.32
N GLY A 122 8.96 -25.49 19.38
CA GLY A 122 9.37 -24.58 18.33
C GLY A 122 10.48 -23.61 18.76
N GLU A 123 10.82 -22.67 17.87
CA GLU A 123 11.82 -21.62 18.11
C GLU A 123 11.17 -20.36 18.71
N ASN A 124 11.88 -19.65 19.61
CA ASN A 124 11.59 -18.26 19.93
C ASN A 124 12.27 -17.32 18.91
N LEU A 125 12.08 -16.00 19.04
CA LEU A 125 12.67 -15.07 18.07
C LEU A 125 14.18 -14.90 18.28
N ASP A 126 14.71 -15.09 19.49
CA ASP A 126 16.16 -15.03 19.76
C ASP A 126 16.90 -16.22 19.13
N ASP A 127 16.31 -17.41 19.11
CA ASP A 127 16.89 -18.56 18.41
C ASP A 127 17.02 -18.26 16.91
N VAL A 128 15.98 -17.67 16.32
CA VAL A 128 16.01 -17.22 14.92
C VAL A 128 17.05 -16.13 14.73
N ARG A 129 17.18 -15.17 15.67
CA ARG A 129 18.16 -14.09 15.59
C ARG A 129 19.59 -14.62 15.59
N LYS A 130 19.90 -15.61 16.40
CA LYS A 130 21.23 -16.20 16.44
C LYS A 130 21.63 -16.78 15.06
N ARG A 131 20.78 -17.63 14.45
CA ARG A 131 21.11 -18.25 13.16
C ARG A 131 21.10 -17.27 11.99
N VAL A 132 20.16 -16.32 11.98
CA VAL A 132 20.07 -15.28 10.93
C VAL A 132 21.22 -14.28 11.08
N GLY A 133 21.55 -13.87 12.30
CA GLY A 133 22.68 -12.98 12.59
C GLY A 133 24.01 -13.57 12.19
N ASP A 134 24.27 -14.82 12.57
CA ASP A 134 25.46 -15.55 12.14
C ASP A 134 25.61 -15.61 10.62
N PHE A 135 24.50 -15.83 9.92
CA PHE A 135 24.49 -15.84 8.46
C PHE A 135 24.75 -14.45 7.88
N TYR A 136 24.12 -13.42 8.46
CA TYR A 136 24.34 -12.03 8.07
C TYR A 136 25.83 -11.66 8.18
N ASP A 137 26.44 -11.89 9.32
CA ASP A 137 27.82 -11.50 9.58
C ASP A 137 28.82 -12.20 8.66
N LYS A 138 28.59 -13.50 8.37
CA LYS A 138 29.49 -14.32 7.55
C LYS A 138 29.30 -14.14 6.04
N ASN A 139 28.08 -13.85 5.58
CA ASN A 139 27.75 -13.86 4.15
C ASN A 139 27.23 -12.51 3.62
N ILE A 140 26.22 -11.92 4.27
CA ILE A 140 25.58 -10.71 3.76
C ILE A 140 26.48 -9.50 3.96
N LEU A 141 27.03 -9.32 5.16
CA LEU A 141 27.93 -8.22 5.49
C LEU A 141 29.20 -8.22 4.61
N LYS A 142 29.69 -9.40 4.22
CA LYS A 142 30.81 -9.53 3.28
C LYS A 142 30.46 -8.88 1.94
N GLN A 143 29.31 -9.17 1.37
CA GLN A 143 28.86 -8.57 0.10
C GLN A 143 28.70 -7.04 0.22
N LEU A 144 28.13 -6.58 1.31
CA LEU A 144 28.00 -5.15 1.57
C LEU A 144 29.37 -4.46 1.68
N LYS A 145 30.35 -5.06 2.36
CA LYS A 145 31.74 -4.55 2.45
C LYS A 145 32.44 -4.51 1.09
N GLU A 146 32.07 -5.37 0.16
CA GLU A 146 32.53 -5.36 -1.23
C GLU A 146 31.77 -4.33 -2.10
N ASN A 147 31.02 -3.40 -1.50
CA ASN A 147 30.19 -2.39 -2.14
C ASN A 147 29.08 -2.95 -3.06
N ARG A 148 28.62 -4.17 -2.79
CA ARG A 148 27.48 -4.77 -3.46
C ARG A 148 26.20 -4.43 -2.73
N ASN A 149 25.15 -4.15 -3.47
CA ASN A 149 23.80 -4.00 -2.92
C ASN A 149 23.12 -5.37 -2.84
N VAL A 150 22.54 -5.66 -1.70
CA VAL A 150 21.98 -6.97 -1.37
C VAL A 150 20.49 -6.89 -1.19
N LEU A 151 19.75 -7.84 -1.75
CA LEU A 151 18.35 -8.10 -1.45
C LEU A 151 18.23 -9.41 -0.67
N VAL A 152 17.59 -9.39 0.50
CA VAL A 152 17.25 -10.59 1.28
C VAL A 152 15.75 -10.84 1.15
N VAL A 153 15.37 -11.95 0.54
CA VAL A 153 13.98 -12.41 0.45
C VAL A 153 13.77 -13.54 1.43
N ALA A 154 13.07 -13.25 2.54
CA ALA A 154 12.92 -14.21 3.61
C ALA A 154 11.50 -14.18 4.22
N HIS A 155 11.36 -14.38 5.53
CA HIS A 155 10.06 -14.56 6.20
C HIS A 155 9.86 -13.52 7.29
N GLY A 156 8.62 -13.43 7.79
CA GLY A 156 8.28 -12.43 8.80
C GLY A 156 9.16 -12.49 10.05
N ASN A 157 9.39 -13.67 10.62
CA ASN A 157 10.21 -13.78 11.82
C ASN A 157 11.72 -13.71 11.53
N SER A 158 12.20 -14.32 10.45
CA SER A 158 13.63 -14.23 10.10
C SER A 158 14.05 -12.78 9.79
N LEU A 159 13.20 -12.00 9.12
CA LEU A 159 13.49 -10.58 8.88
C LEU A 159 13.38 -9.73 10.14
N ARG A 160 12.42 -9.99 11.02
CA ARG A 160 12.35 -9.32 12.34
C ARG A 160 13.58 -9.63 13.18
N ALA A 161 14.02 -10.87 13.19
CA ALA A 161 15.23 -11.30 13.86
C ALA A 161 16.48 -10.56 13.31
N LEU A 162 16.55 -10.39 11.97
CA LEU A 162 17.60 -9.61 11.33
C LEU A 162 17.58 -8.14 11.75
N LEU A 163 16.39 -7.51 11.85
CA LEU A 163 16.26 -6.11 12.28
C LEU A 163 16.71 -5.90 13.72
N VAL A 164 16.48 -6.88 14.61
CA VAL A 164 17.02 -6.85 15.98
C VAL A 164 18.55 -7.04 15.97
N HIS A 165 19.09 -7.97 15.18
CA HIS A 165 20.52 -8.18 15.04
C HIS A 165 21.26 -6.92 14.56
N LEU A 166 20.62 -6.16 13.67
CA LEU A 166 21.13 -4.87 13.16
C LEU A 166 20.93 -3.70 14.13
N ASN A 167 20.42 -3.93 15.35
CA ASN A 167 20.09 -2.90 16.35
C ASN A 167 19.11 -1.82 15.87
N LEU A 168 18.28 -2.13 14.87
CA LEU A 168 17.23 -1.21 14.37
C LEU A 168 15.96 -1.27 15.24
N PHE A 169 15.75 -2.37 15.93
CA PHE A 169 14.67 -2.59 16.89
C PHE A 169 15.20 -3.27 18.14
N ASN A 170 14.65 -2.89 19.28
CA ASN A 170 14.83 -3.66 20.52
C ASN A 170 13.81 -4.82 20.59
N GLU A 171 14.00 -5.69 21.57
CA GLU A 171 13.18 -6.90 21.80
C GLU A 171 11.68 -6.60 21.96
N THR A 172 11.34 -5.52 22.66
CA THR A 172 9.95 -5.14 22.90
C THR A 172 9.30 -4.53 21.65
N ALA A 173 9.99 -3.62 20.97
CA ALA A 173 9.46 -2.93 19.80
C ALA A 173 9.25 -3.90 18.62
N ILE A 174 10.09 -4.93 18.47
CA ILE A 174 9.98 -5.89 17.38
C ILE A 174 8.74 -6.78 17.50
N GLU A 175 8.21 -7.00 18.71
CA GLU A 175 7.02 -7.82 18.92
C GLU A 175 5.77 -7.27 18.22
N THR A 176 5.68 -5.96 18.09
CA THR A 176 4.55 -5.28 17.44
C THR A 176 4.81 -4.94 15.97
N PHE A 177 6.06 -5.07 15.51
CA PHE A 177 6.45 -4.68 14.17
C PHE A 177 6.01 -5.71 13.12
N GLU A 178 5.23 -5.26 12.12
CA GLU A 178 4.75 -6.09 11.01
C GLU A 178 5.54 -5.82 9.73
N ILE A 179 6.00 -6.89 9.10
CA ILE A 179 6.59 -6.83 7.75
C ILE A 179 5.55 -7.40 6.78
N SER A 180 4.97 -6.53 5.96
CA SER A 180 4.01 -6.93 4.93
C SER A 180 4.68 -7.78 3.84
N THR A 181 3.90 -8.66 3.21
CA THR A 181 4.37 -9.45 2.06
C THR A 181 4.77 -8.52 0.92
N CYS A 182 5.91 -8.80 0.30
CA CYS A 182 6.41 -8.11 -0.88
C CYS A 182 6.50 -6.57 -0.78
N VAL A 183 6.62 -6.02 0.43
CA VAL A 183 6.93 -4.59 0.64
C VAL A 183 8.41 -4.47 0.99
N PRO A 184 9.25 -3.92 0.10
CA PRO A 184 10.68 -3.83 0.36
C PRO A 184 11.00 -2.80 1.45
N LEU A 185 11.94 -3.14 2.31
CA LEU A 185 12.57 -2.22 3.26
C LEU A 185 13.99 -1.93 2.77
N GLU A 186 14.33 -0.65 2.67
CA GLU A 186 15.67 -0.19 2.36
C GLU A 186 16.39 0.18 3.65
N ILE A 187 17.52 -0.48 3.93
CA ILE A 187 18.33 -0.30 5.14
C ILE A 187 19.65 0.33 4.75
N ASN A 188 19.97 1.46 5.38
CA ASN A 188 21.30 2.03 5.37
C ASN A 188 22.10 1.45 6.56
N VAL A 189 22.93 0.47 6.27
CA VAL A 189 23.69 -0.25 7.31
C VAL A 189 24.70 0.64 8.03
N ASN A 190 25.24 1.68 7.37
CA ASN A 190 26.23 2.58 7.97
C ASN A 190 25.61 3.56 8.97
N GLU A 191 24.38 3.98 8.72
CA GLU A 191 23.67 4.95 9.56
C GLU A 191 22.74 4.29 10.58
N CYS A 192 22.65 2.95 10.59
CA CYS A 192 21.68 2.18 11.36
C CYS A 192 20.25 2.71 11.19
N LEU A 193 19.91 3.13 9.99
CA LEU A 193 18.59 3.63 9.63
C LEU A 193 17.96 2.71 8.60
N PHE A 194 16.67 2.49 8.76
CA PHE A 194 15.89 1.87 7.69
C PHE A 194 14.83 2.84 7.19
N LYS A 195 14.51 2.71 5.90
CA LYS A 195 13.39 3.40 5.28
C LYS A 195 12.49 2.34 4.69
N TYR A 196 11.19 2.45 4.97
CA TYR A 196 10.25 1.75 4.12
C TYR A 196 10.41 2.29 2.70
N VAL A 197 10.43 1.44 1.73
CA VAL A 197 10.25 1.87 0.36
C VAL A 197 8.87 2.53 0.26
N ASN A 198 7.90 2.03 1.05
CA ASN A 198 6.60 2.67 1.29
C ASN A 198 6.46 3.12 2.74
N LYS A 199 6.76 4.39 2.99
CA LYS A 199 6.53 5.03 4.29
C LYS A 199 5.05 5.31 4.55
N TYR A 200 4.26 5.51 3.49
CA TYR A 200 2.83 5.80 3.58
C TYR A 200 2.01 4.65 3.03
N ARG A 201 0.83 4.46 3.61
CA ARG A 201 -0.15 3.47 3.18
C ARG A 201 -1.50 4.14 2.96
N LEU A 202 -2.11 3.84 1.83
CA LEU A 202 -3.47 4.24 1.52
C LEU A 202 -4.44 3.18 2.03
N ILE A 203 -5.48 3.62 2.74
CA ILE A 203 -6.59 2.79 3.18
C ILE A 203 -7.89 3.39 2.66
N GLY A 204 -8.82 2.56 2.25
CA GLY A 204 -10.13 2.97 1.73
C GLY A 204 -11.24 2.73 2.74
N SER A 205 -12.24 3.58 2.66
CA SER A 205 -13.52 3.38 3.32
C SER A 205 -14.66 3.76 2.38
N GLN A 206 -15.79 3.06 2.50
CA GLN A 206 -17.02 3.45 1.82
C GLN A 206 -17.65 4.59 2.58
N ILE A 207 -17.98 5.66 1.87
CA ILE A 207 -18.78 6.79 2.36
C ILE A 207 -19.99 6.97 1.45
N PHE A 208 -20.87 7.91 1.77
CA PHE A 208 -22.08 8.18 0.97
C PHE A 208 -22.05 9.60 0.42
N ASP A 209 -22.50 9.74 -0.82
CA ASP A 209 -22.75 11.05 -1.42
C ASP A 209 -24.04 11.69 -0.86
N SER A 210 -24.37 12.90 -1.30
CA SER A 210 -25.58 13.63 -0.88
C SER A 210 -26.89 12.93 -1.24
N ARG A 211 -26.85 11.90 -2.07
CA ARG A 211 -28.01 11.09 -2.50
C ARG A 211 -28.04 9.72 -1.81
N GLY A 212 -27.13 9.45 -0.87
CA GLY A 212 -26.99 8.16 -0.21
C GLY A 212 -26.37 7.07 -1.10
N ILE A 213 -25.70 7.44 -2.20
CA ILE A 213 -25.00 6.49 -3.06
C ILE A 213 -23.58 6.27 -2.50
N PRO A 214 -23.15 5.01 -2.33
CA PRO A 214 -21.80 4.72 -1.90
C PRO A 214 -20.74 5.33 -2.82
N THR A 215 -19.67 5.87 -2.22
CA THR A 215 -18.45 6.25 -2.92
C THR A 215 -17.24 5.95 -2.05
N ILE A 216 -16.03 6.11 -2.59
CA ILE A 216 -14.80 5.81 -1.88
C ILE A 216 -14.18 7.08 -1.29
N GLU A 217 -13.75 6.98 -0.03
CA GLU A 217 -12.80 7.88 0.61
C GLU A 217 -11.48 7.13 0.81
N VAL A 218 -10.38 7.73 0.43
CA VAL A 218 -9.02 7.22 0.64
C VAL A 218 -8.34 8.06 1.70
N SER A 219 -7.82 7.40 2.72
CA SER A 219 -7.02 7.99 3.79
C SER A 219 -5.57 7.54 3.67
N CYS A 220 -4.64 8.45 3.91
CA CYS A 220 -3.21 8.19 3.96
C CYS A 220 -2.73 8.09 5.40
N LEU A 221 -2.05 6.99 5.73
CA LEU A 221 -1.42 6.75 7.03
C LEU A 221 0.09 6.69 6.88
N ASP A 222 0.82 7.26 7.81
CA ASP A 222 2.24 6.98 8.02
C ASP A 222 2.38 5.58 8.63
N VAL A 223 3.09 4.68 7.95
CA VAL A 223 3.20 3.26 8.33
C VAL A 223 3.98 3.06 9.62
N ILE A 224 4.95 3.94 9.90
CA ILE A 224 5.81 3.84 11.08
C ILE A 224 5.05 4.28 12.33
N THR A 225 4.34 5.40 12.24
CA THR A 225 3.66 6.01 13.40
C THR A 225 2.18 5.63 13.49
N ASN A 226 1.64 5.00 12.45
CA ASN A 226 0.22 4.72 12.24
C ASN A 226 -0.68 5.97 12.36
N LYS A 227 -0.12 7.17 12.15
CA LYS A 227 -0.85 8.42 12.20
C LYS A 227 -1.52 8.73 10.87
N PHE A 228 -2.73 9.26 10.96
CA PHE A 228 -3.45 9.83 9.83
C PHE A 228 -2.71 11.09 9.32
N VAL A 229 -2.51 11.18 8.02
CA VAL A 229 -1.82 12.30 7.35
C VAL A 229 -2.78 13.16 6.55
N GLY A 230 -3.66 12.54 5.79
CA GLY A 230 -4.63 13.25 4.97
C GLY A 230 -5.60 12.29 4.28
N LYS A 231 -6.62 12.84 3.61
CA LYS A 231 -7.62 12.06 2.90
C LYS A 231 -8.14 12.76 1.65
N GLY A 232 -8.76 11.98 0.76
CA GLY A 232 -9.47 12.46 -0.42
C GLY A 232 -10.63 11.53 -0.74
N SER A 233 -11.72 12.10 -1.25
CA SER A 233 -12.93 11.34 -1.59
C SER A 233 -13.27 11.58 -3.05
N SER A 234 -13.81 10.56 -3.71
CA SER A 234 -14.31 10.71 -5.07
C SER A 234 -15.76 11.18 -5.04
N PRO A 235 -16.11 12.29 -5.74
CA PRO A 235 -17.49 12.62 -5.98
C PRO A 235 -18.13 11.56 -6.88
N SER A 236 -19.44 11.35 -6.76
CA SER A 236 -20.21 10.45 -7.63
C SER A 236 -21.08 11.23 -8.59
N GLY A 237 -21.01 10.91 -9.88
CA GLY A 237 -21.82 11.53 -10.93
C GLY A 237 -23.25 10.97 -10.98
N ALA A 238 -24.21 11.78 -11.41
CA ALA A 238 -25.58 11.34 -11.69
C ALA A 238 -25.75 10.82 -13.12
N SER A 239 -24.90 11.28 -14.05
CA SER A 239 -24.86 10.90 -15.46
C SER A 239 -23.43 10.69 -15.89
N CYS A 240 -23.20 9.85 -16.89
CA CYS A 240 -21.87 9.59 -17.45
C CYS A 240 -21.79 10.15 -18.87
N GLY A 241 -20.68 10.84 -19.18
CA GLY A 241 -20.33 11.22 -20.55
C GLY A 241 -19.75 10.04 -21.34
N SER A 242 -19.75 10.15 -22.66
CA SER A 242 -19.21 9.08 -23.53
C SER A 242 -17.69 8.88 -23.42
N THR A 243 -16.97 9.89 -22.92
CA THR A 243 -15.51 9.87 -22.72
C THR A 243 -15.12 9.79 -21.25
N GLU A 244 -16.07 9.64 -20.36
CA GLU A 244 -15.83 9.55 -18.92
C GLU A 244 -15.37 8.15 -18.53
N VAL A 245 -14.33 8.07 -17.69
CA VAL A 245 -13.81 6.81 -17.21
C VAL A 245 -14.79 6.10 -16.28
N LEU A 246 -14.67 4.79 -16.17
CA LEU A 246 -15.59 3.95 -15.43
C LEU A 246 -15.54 4.24 -13.91
N GLU A 247 -16.68 4.56 -13.30
CA GLU A 247 -16.86 4.37 -11.87
C GLU A 247 -16.98 2.88 -11.56
N LEU A 248 -15.99 2.31 -10.90
CA LEU A 248 -16.00 0.89 -10.55
C LEU A 248 -17.01 0.64 -9.42
N ARG A 249 -17.90 -0.34 -9.63
CA ARG A 249 -18.97 -0.75 -8.73
C ARG A 249 -18.97 -2.27 -8.60
N ASP A 250 -19.33 -2.80 -7.42
CA ASP A 250 -19.27 -4.24 -7.14
C ASP A 250 -20.34 -5.06 -7.88
N LYS A 251 -21.43 -4.41 -8.34
CA LYS A 251 -22.55 -5.00 -9.05
C LYS A 251 -23.26 -6.14 -8.29
N ASN A 252 -23.03 -6.26 -6.98
CA ASN A 252 -23.73 -7.23 -6.13
C ASN A 252 -25.07 -6.64 -5.68
N PRO A 253 -26.22 -7.13 -6.15
CA PRO A 253 -27.53 -6.53 -5.88
C PRO A 253 -27.92 -6.58 -4.39
N ASN A 254 -27.30 -7.46 -3.60
CA ASN A 254 -27.59 -7.59 -2.17
C ASN A 254 -27.00 -6.43 -1.32
N TYR A 255 -26.10 -5.65 -1.90
CA TYR A 255 -25.46 -4.55 -1.20
C TYR A 255 -25.63 -3.26 -2.01
N TYR A 256 -26.36 -2.29 -1.44
CA TYR A 256 -26.59 -0.96 -2.03
C TYR A 256 -27.04 -1.01 -3.51
N PHE A 257 -27.89 -2.00 -3.86
CA PHE A 257 -28.38 -2.21 -5.23
C PHE A 257 -27.24 -2.36 -6.27
N GLY A 258 -26.17 -3.00 -5.88
CA GLY A 258 -24.98 -3.21 -6.74
C GLY A 258 -24.04 -2.01 -6.83
N LYS A 259 -24.25 -0.96 -6.05
CA LYS A 259 -23.48 0.29 -6.11
C LYS A 259 -22.38 0.39 -5.06
N SER A 260 -22.13 -0.64 -4.24
CA SER A 260 -21.02 -0.70 -3.29
C SER A 260 -19.65 -0.55 -3.97
N VAL A 261 -18.61 -0.21 -3.20
CA VAL A 261 -17.26 0.10 -3.68
C VAL A 261 -16.17 -0.74 -2.99
N GLU A 262 -16.50 -1.94 -2.52
CA GLU A 262 -15.56 -2.84 -1.84
C GLU A 262 -14.40 -3.26 -2.75
N THR A 263 -14.67 -3.46 -4.05
CA THR A 263 -13.63 -3.71 -5.04
C THR A 263 -12.65 -2.55 -5.14
N CYS A 264 -13.13 -1.30 -5.12
CA CYS A 264 -12.29 -0.10 -5.09
C CYS A 264 -11.39 -0.07 -3.86
N ILE A 265 -11.94 -0.40 -2.69
CA ILE A 265 -11.21 -0.46 -1.42
C ILE A 265 -10.13 -1.55 -1.48
N SER A 266 -10.47 -2.73 -1.98
CA SER A 266 -9.52 -3.84 -2.10
C SER A 266 -8.39 -3.54 -3.10
N ASN A 267 -8.66 -2.76 -4.16
CA ASN A 267 -7.66 -2.35 -5.15
C ASN A 267 -6.56 -1.45 -4.57
N LEU A 268 -6.81 -0.76 -3.44
CA LEU A 268 -5.77 0.00 -2.75
C LEU A 268 -4.60 -0.88 -2.28
N LYS A 269 -4.83 -2.18 -2.07
CA LYS A 269 -3.74 -3.12 -1.79
C LYS A 269 -2.73 -3.11 -2.94
N MET A 270 -3.20 -3.23 -4.18
CA MET A 270 -2.34 -3.19 -5.37
C MET A 270 -1.60 -1.86 -5.49
N VAL A 271 -2.28 -0.74 -5.25
CA VAL A 271 -1.65 0.59 -5.27
C VAL A 271 -0.52 0.68 -4.24
N ASN A 272 -0.75 0.25 -3.00
CA ASN A 272 0.26 0.24 -1.93
C ASN A 272 1.46 -0.65 -2.22
N GLU A 273 1.26 -1.72 -2.99
CA GLU A 273 2.30 -2.70 -3.32
C GLU A 273 3.12 -2.27 -4.54
N CYS A 274 2.48 -1.62 -5.53
CA CYS A 274 3.09 -1.29 -6.81
C CYS A 274 3.58 0.15 -6.93
N ILE A 275 3.11 1.07 -6.09
CA ILE A 275 3.51 2.48 -6.12
C ILE A 275 4.35 2.81 -4.88
N MET A 276 5.50 3.44 -5.09
CA MET A 276 6.37 3.85 -3.99
C MET A 276 5.83 5.14 -3.34
N LEU A 277 5.45 5.02 -2.06
CA LEU A 277 4.89 6.08 -1.23
C LEU A 277 5.86 6.40 -0.09
N ASN A 278 6.77 7.35 -0.30
CA ASN A 278 7.74 7.81 0.70
C ASN A 278 7.71 9.35 0.82
N ASP A 279 8.56 9.93 1.66
CA ASP A 279 8.57 11.37 1.90
C ASP A 279 8.81 12.21 0.63
N LYS A 280 9.52 11.68 -0.33
CA LYS A 280 9.80 12.36 -1.60
C LYS A 280 8.62 12.23 -2.56
N THR A 281 8.10 11.03 -2.72
CA THR A 281 7.05 10.76 -3.71
C THR A 281 5.69 11.26 -3.27
N ILE A 282 5.40 11.29 -1.95
CA ILE A 282 4.09 11.70 -1.42
C ILE A 282 3.79 13.20 -1.66
N THR A 283 4.80 13.98 -1.99
CA THR A 283 4.66 15.40 -2.33
C THR A 283 4.82 15.66 -3.84
N ASP A 284 4.87 14.63 -4.65
CA ASP A 284 4.98 14.71 -6.12
C ASP A 284 3.70 14.16 -6.77
N LEU A 285 2.67 15.00 -6.87
CA LEU A 285 1.38 14.61 -7.44
C LEU A 285 1.50 14.14 -8.89
N LYS A 286 2.32 14.80 -9.72
CA LYS A 286 2.53 14.39 -11.13
C LYS A 286 3.11 12.99 -11.24
N TYR A 287 4.09 12.69 -10.40
CA TYR A 287 4.67 11.34 -10.34
C TYR A 287 3.64 10.30 -9.94
N LEU A 288 2.86 10.57 -8.89
CA LEU A 288 1.87 9.62 -8.38
C LEU A 288 0.71 9.42 -9.35
N ASP A 289 0.18 10.49 -9.95
CA ASP A 289 -0.86 10.38 -10.98
C ASP A 289 -0.37 9.61 -12.21
N ALA A 290 0.87 9.86 -12.64
CA ALA A 290 1.47 9.09 -13.73
C ALA A 290 1.60 7.60 -13.38
N LYS A 291 1.98 7.27 -12.14
CA LYS A 291 2.06 5.88 -11.67
C LYS A 291 0.70 5.20 -11.54
N LEU A 292 -0.35 5.92 -11.18
CA LEU A 292 -1.73 5.40 -11.19
C LEU A 292 -2.18 5.09 -12.62
N VAL A 293 -1.88 5.97 -13.58
CA VAL A 293 -2.18 5.75 -14.99
C VAL A 293 -1.39 4.57 -15.56
N GLU A 294 -0.12 4.40 -15.17
CA GLU A 294 0.72 3.27 -15.57
C GLU A 294 0.20 1.95 -14.99
N LEU A 295 -0.24 1.96 -13.74
CA LEU A 295 -0.78 0.79 -13.04
C LEU A 295 -2.11 0.33 -13.63
N ASP A 296 -3.01 1.26 -13.93
CA ASP A 296 -4.23 1.02 -14.71
C ASP A 296 -4.08 1.63 -16.10
N ASN A 297 -3.42 0.90 -16.99
CA ASN A 297 -3.18 1.33 -18.37
C ASN A 297 -4.39 1.14 -19.30
N THR A 298 -5.54 0.71 -18.77
CA THR A 298 -6.78 0.59 -19.55
C THR A 298 -7.34 1.97 -19.86
N GLU A 299 -7.91 2.15 -21.05
CA GLU A 299 -8.49 3.42 -21.49
C GLU A 299 -9.56 3.94 -20.51
N MET A 300 -10.45 3.04 -20.09
CA MET A 300 -11.59 3.35 -19.23
C MET A 300 -11.32 3.17 -17.73
N LYS A 301 -10.05 2.96 -17.32
CA LYS A 301 -9.66 2.71 -15.93
C LYS A 301 -10.45 1.56 -15.28
N THR A 302 -10.57 0.44 -16.00
CA THR A 302 -11.40 -0.69 -15.56
C THR A 302 -10.79 -1.54 -14.47
N LEU A 303 -9.48 -1.42 -14.22
CA LEU A 303 -8.77 -2.16 -13.18
C LEU A 303 -8.94 -1.50 -11.81
N LEU A 304 -8.59 -0.23 -11.69
CA LEU A 304 -8.68 0.52 -10.43
C LEU A 304 -10.04 1.20 -10.26
N GLY A 305 -10.61 1.69 -11.33
CA GLY A 305 -11.78 2.55 -11.35
C GLY A 305 -11.43 4.03 -11.31
N GLY A 306 -12.14 4.85 -12.10
CA GLY A 306 -11.97 6.30 -12.10
C GLY A 306 -12.25 6.94 -10.73
N ASN A 307 -13.22 6.42 -10.00
CA ASN A 307 -13.51 6.85 -8.62
C ASN A 307 -12.34 6.56 -7.67
N THR A 308 -11.68 5.40 -7.78
CA THR A 308 -10.50 5.07 -6.96
C THR A 308 -9.33 6.00 -7.27
N THR A 309 -9.00 6.18 -8.56
CA THR A 309 -7.87 7.03 -8.97
C THR A 309 -8.07 8.48 -8.57
N THR A 310 -9.30 9.00 -8.72
CA THR A 310 -9.68 10.35 -8.28
C THR A 310 -9.53 10.54 -6.78
N ALA A 311 -10.05 9.60 -5.97
CA ALA A 311 -9.94 9.66 -4.52
C ALA A 311 -8.48 9.62 -4.04
N ILE A 312 -7.63 8.81 -4.69
CA ILE A 312 -6.20 8.74 -4.40
C ILE A 312 -5.52 10.09 -4.75
N SER A 313 -5.75 10.63 -5.93
CA SER A 313 -5.14 11.89 -6.38
C SER A 313 -5.51 13.05 -5.43
N PHE A 314 -6.79 13.17 -5.02
CA PHE A 314 -7.21 14.14 -4.01
C PHE A 314 -6.57 13.89 -2.63
N CYS A 315 -6.45 12.63 -2.22
CA CYS A 315 -5.77 12.28 -0.99
C CYS A 315 -4.32 12.76 -1.01
N ILE A 316 -3.60 12.48 -2.09
CA ILE A 316 -2.19 12.87 -2.25
C ILE A 316 -2.04 14.39 -2.27
N ALA A 317 -2.88 15.11 -3.01
CA ALA A 317 -2.85 16.57 -3.02
C ALA A 317 -3.06 17.16 -1.61
N ASN A 318 -3.99 16.61 -0.84
CA ASN A 318 -4.24 17.00 0.56
C ASN A 318 -3.06 16.68 1.48
N VAL A 319 -2.44 15.50 1.32
CA VAL A 319 -1.26 15.10 2.10
C VAL A 319 -0.08 16.01 1.77
N ALA A 320 0.17 16.25 0.48
CA ALA A 320 1.27 17.08 0.01
C ALA A 320 1.14 18.52 0.53
N SER A 321 -0.02 19.15 0.40
CA SER A 321 -0.27 20.52 0.87
C SER A 321 -0.04 20.64 2.38
N LYS A 322 -0.54 19.70 3.19
CA LYS A 322 -0.31 19.66 4.64
C LYS A 322 1.17 19.50 5.00
N LYS A 323 1.89 18.63 4.30
CA LYS A 323 3.32 18.43 4.53
C LYS A 323 4.15 19.65 4.18
N LEU A 324 3.75 20.41 3.17
CA LEU A 324 4.41 21.63 2.74
C LEU A 324 3.94 22.86 3.53
N GLY A 325 2.89 22.75 4.33
CA GLY A 325 2.33 23.85 5.12
C GLY A 325 1.67 24.95 4.28
N ILE A 326 1.11 24.58 3.11
CA ILE A 326 0.40 25.48 2.18
C ILE A 326 -1.01 24.96 1.93
N GLU A 327 -1.88 25.84 1.40
CA GLU A 327 -3.22 25.44 1.00
C GLU A 327 -3.21 24.53 -0.23
N MET A 328 -4.23 23.67 -0.35
CA MET A 328 -4.27 22.68 -1.44
C MET A 328 -4.33 23.34 -2.84
N PHE A 329 -5.05 24.45 -2.97
CA PHE A 329 -5.11 25.20 -4.24
C PHE A 329 -3.75 25.81 -4.62
N GLU A 330 -2.98 26.32 -3.64
CA GLU A 330 -1.62 26.81 -3.85
C GLU A 330 -0.69 25.68 -4.30
N TYR A 331 -0.79 24.53 -3.66
CA TYR A 331 -0.02 23.34 -4.04
C TYR A 331 -0.32 22.92 -5.50
N ILE A 332 -1.60 22.81 -5.86
CA ILE A 332 -2.03 22.44 -7.21
C ILE A 332 -1.49 23.47 -8.24
N SER A 333 -1.61 24.77 -7.90
CA SER A 333 -1.08 25.84 -8.74
C SER A 333 0.42 25.69 -9.00
N GLN A 334 1.20 25.40 -7.95
CA GLN A 334 2.65 25.18 -8.09
C GLN A 334 2.97 23.97 -8.95
N VAL A 335 2.25 22.85 -8.74
CA VAL A 335 2.45 21.59 -9.48
C VAL A 335 2.23 21.80 -10.98
N TYR A 336 1.21 22.55 -11.37
CA TYR A 336 0.81 22.73 -12.77
C TYR A 336 1.26 24.05 -13.38
N ASN A 337 2.06 24.87 -12.65
CA ASN A 337 2.54 26.19 -13.09
C ASN A 337 1.42 27.15 -13.50
N LEU A 338 0.32 27.17 -12.74
CA LEU A 338 -0.84 28.01 -13.03
C LEU A 338 -0.62 29.46 -12.56
N LYS A 339 0.57 30.01 -12.78
CA LYS A 339 0.97 31.33 -12.24
C LYS A 339 0.19 32.52 -12.78
N ASP A 340 -0.40 32.39 -13.96
CA ASP A 340 -1.05 33.50 -14.65
C ASP A 340 -2.57 33.44 -14.47
N GLY A 341 -3.07 33.66 -13.26
CA GLY A 341 -4.52 33.75 -13.08
C GLY A 341 -5.11 33.27 -11.77
N ILE A 342 -4.29 33.00 -10.76
CA ILE A 342 -4.84 32.85 -9.41
C ILE A 342 -5.06 34.26 -8.86
N ASP A 343 -6.19 34.85 -9.27
CA ASP A 343 -6.82 35.89 -8.51
C ASP A 343 -7.22 35.25 -7.15
N ASP A 344 -6.84 35.90 -6.04
CA ASP A 344 -7.31 35.53 -4.69
C ASP A 344 -8.84 35.65 -4.52
N LYS A 345 -9.57 35.63 -5.63
CA LYS A 345 -11.01 35.76 -5.69
C LYS A 345 -11.68 34.41 -5.87
N LEU A 346 -12.61 34.11 -5.00
CA LEU A 346 -13.49 32.98 -5.17
C LEU A 346 -14.31 33.16 -6.46
N PRO A 347 -14.49 32.10 -7.26
CA PRO A 347 -15.32 32.14 -8.46
C PRO A 347 -16.76 32.49 -8.08
N THR A 348 -17.46 33.13 -9.00
CA THR A 348 -18.90 33.38 -8.81
C THR A 348 -19.65 32.06 -8.86
N PRO A 349 -20.45 31.73 -7.84
CA PRO A 349 -21.18 30.47 -7.81
C PRO A 349 -22.29 30.42 -8.86
N LEU A 350 -22.40 29.30 -9.55
CA LEU A 350 -23.61 28.92 -10.29
C LEU A 350 -24.48 28.11 -9.33
N VAL A 351 -25.69 28.63 -9.05
CA VAL A 351 -26.59 27.99 -8.08
C VAL A 351 -27.74 27.32 -8.84
N ASN A 352 -27.77 25.99 -8.74
CA ASN A 352 -28.81 25.17 -9.35
C ASN A 352 -30.12 25.30 -8.59
N ILE A 353 -31.20 25.73 -9.26
CA ILE A 353 -32.52 25.99 -8.66
C ILE A 353 -33.51 24.89 -9.04
N ILE A 354 -33.50 24.42 -10.29
CA ILE A 354 -34.43 23.42 -10.78
C ILE A 354 -33.65 22.36 -11.57
N ASN A 355 -33.87 21.10 -11.21
CA ASN A 355 -33.31 19.93 -11.89
C ASN A 355 -34.39 19.27 -12.77
N GLY A 356 -34.00 18.91 -13.98
CA GLY A 356 -34.78 18.12 -14.91
C GLY A 356 -33.95 17.05 -15.62
N GLY A 357 -34.47 16.51 -16.69
CA GLY A 357 -33.81 15.45 -17.45
C GLY A 357 -33.39 14.24 -16.58
N LYS A 358 -32.15 13.78 -16.68
CA LYS A 358 -31.62 12.68 -15.86
C LYS A 358 -31.40 13.06 -14.38
N HIS A 359 -31.43 14.33 -14.04
CA HIS A 359 -31.27 14.83 -12.67
C HIS A 359 -32.61 14.95 -11.90
N SER A 360 -33.76 14.68 -12.57
CA SER A 360 -35.07 14.66 -11.96
C SER A 360 -35.59 13.26 -11.73
N VAL A 361 -36.20 13.03 -10.58
CA VAL A 361 -36.85 11.75 -10.24
C VAL A 361 -38.07 11.46 -11.13
N THR A 362 -38.81 12.51 -11.52
CA THR A 362 -40.02 12.37 -12.34
C THR A 362 -39.77 12.39 -13.83
N GLY A 363 -38.65 12.99 -14.28
CA GLY A 363 -38.27 13.04 -15.71
C GLY A 363 -39.19 13.90 -16.60
N GLU A 364 -40.14 14.66 -16.00
CA GLU A 364 -41.12 15.46 -16.73
C GLU A 364 -40.49 16.68 -17.41
N LEU A 365 -39.54 17.34 -16.75
CA LEU A 365 -38.82 18.47 -17.30
C LEU A 365 -37.64 17.99 -18.16
N LYS A 366 -37.64 18.31 -19.46
CA LYS A 366 -36.61 17.87 -20.42
C LYS A 366 -35.30 18.67 -20.33
N ILE A 367 -35.33 19.88 -19.72
CA ILE A 367 -34.12 20.69 -19.50
C ILE A 367 -33.46 20.19 -18.24
N GLN A 368 -32.14 19.92 -18.31
CA GLN A 368 -31.38 19.27 -17.25
C GLN A 368 -31.29 20.15 -15.99
N GLU A 369 -30.99 21.42 -16.14
CA GLU A 369 -30.76 22.34 -15.02
C GLU A 369 -31.15 23.77 -15.37
N PHE A 370 -31.70 24.48 -14.40
CA PHE A 370 -31.83 25.94 -14.40
C PHE A 370 -31.01 26.50 -13.26
N MET A 371 -30.03 27.32 -13.60
CA MET A 371 -29.13 27.92 -12.64
C MET A 371 -29.30 29.42 -12.58
N ILE A 372 -29.14 30.01 -11.39
CA ILE A 372 -28.97 31.45 -11.25
C ILE A 372 -27.47 31.78 -11.14
N PHE A 373 -27.12 32.91 -11.72
CA PHE A 373 -25.79 33.47 -11.70
C PHE A 373 -25.83 34.84 -11.04
N PRO A 374 -25.38 34.98 -9.77
CA PRO A 374 -25.40 36.24 -9.06
C PRO A 374 -24.48 37.27 -9.72
N ASN A 375 -24.88 38.56 -9.67
CA ASN A 375 -24.07 39.63 -10.25
C ASN A 375 -22.65 39.67 -9.61
N GLU A 376 -21.65 39.85 -10.43
CA GLU A 376 -20.23 39.83 -10.01
C GLU A 376 -19.87 40.96 -9.04
N CYS A 377 -20.59 42.07 -9.06
CA CYS A 377 -20.33 43.21 -8.18
C CYS A 377 -20.60 42.93 -6.67
N TYR A 378 -21.26 41.83 -6.35
CA TYR A 378 -21.55 41.48 -4.95
C TYR A 378 -20.43 40.63 -4.34
N SER A 379 -20.21 40.82 -3.01
CA SER A 379 -19.36 39.91 -2.26
C SER A 379 -19.93 38.49 -2.27
N VAL A 380 -19.07 37.48 -2.09
CA VAL A 380 -19.51 36.06 -2.03
C VAL A 380 -20.59 35.87 -0.98
N LYS A 381 -20.43 36.46 0.21
CA LYS A 381 -21.46 36.45 1.27
C LYS A 381 -22.80 36.96 0.78
N LYS A 382 -22.81 38.07 0.04
CA LYS A 382 -24.04 38.64 -0.50
C LYS A 382 -24.63 37.77 -1.62
N LYS A 383 -23.77 37.20 -2.49
CA LYS A 383 -24.20 36.27 -3.54
C LYS A 383 -24.90 35.03 -2.99
N MET A 384 -24.47 34.56 -1.81
CA MET A 384 -25.09 33.40 -1.13
C MET A 384 -26.33 33.71 -0.34
N GLN A 385 -26.70 35.01 -0.19
CA GLN A 385 -27.91 35.48 0.49
C GLN A 385 -29.06 35.79 -0.48
N ILE A 386 -28.79 35.84 -1.77
CA ILE A 386 -29.80 36.08 -2.82
C ILE A 386 -30.46 34.77 -3.21
#